data_187ef355d8acd4ccb115b6da23271cc5
#
_entry.id   187ef355d8acd4ccb115b6da23271cc5
#
_cell.length_a   1.000
_cell.length_b   1.000
_cell.length_c   1.000
_cell.angle_alpha   90.00
_cell.angle_beta   90.00
_cell.angle_gamma   90.00
#
_symmetry.space_group_name_H-M   'P 1'
#
loop_
_entity.id
_entity.type
_entity.pdbx_description
1 polymer ?
#
loop_
_entity_poly.entity_id
_entity_poly.type
_entity_poly.pdbx_seq_one_letter_code
_entity_poly.pdbx_strand_id
1 'polypeptide(L)'
;MSPPSLTRKDYLCALAVVVIWGLNFVVMKTGLKGLSPMMLGALRFALAAFPLILFVRPPKLPWRWIAAYGLAQGLGQFGLLFVALQAGMPAGMASLVIQTQAFFTLLLAAPLLRERAQRHHWIGLGVAALGLAVIALGRGDGPGQMTMIGFVLTLGAAFMWAVSNIIVRLASNRAPGYDPFAFIAWSSLAPVLPFLLLAVLIDGWEPVLGMLAGMGWGEALSVLYLAVLATLVAYTLWTRLLTRHPAAKIAPFSLLVPVVGLSAAAAAYGEALMPLQWLGAAGVLAGLIVNQLGGRWIRGR
;
A
#
# COMPACT_ATOMS: atom_id res chain seq x y z
N MET A 1 28.91 5.68 16.86
CA MET A 1 28.32 4.38 17.26
C MET A 1 27.74 3.71 16.00
N SER A 2 28.18 2.49 15.69
CA SER A 2 27.61 1.72 14.57
C SER A 2 26.14 1.43 14.87
N PRO A 3 25.21 1.59 13.89
CA PRO A 3 23.81 1.31 14.10
C PRO A 3 23.61 -0.17 14.45
N PRO A 4 22.72 -0.48 15.41
CA PRO A 4 22.52 -1.85 15.90
C PRO A 4 22.25 -2.83 14.76
N SER A 5 22.78 -4.04 14.86
CA SER A 5 22.49 -5.13 13.95
C SER A 5 21.03 -5.57 14.11
N LEU A 6 20.40 -6.06 13.03
CA LEU A 6 19.03 -6.61 13.09
C LEU A 6 19.05 -7.88 13.95
N THR A 7 18.14 -7.97 14.91
CA THR A 7 17.94 -9.17 15.73
C THR A 7 17.05 -10.18 14.98
N ARG A 8 17.02 -11.44 15.46
CA ARG A 8 16.08 -12.45 14.92
C ARG A 8 14.62 -11.98 14.99
N LYS A 9 14.24 -11.26 16.06
CA LYS A 9 12.90 -10.68 16.20
C LYS A 9 12.61 -9.63 15.13
N ASP A 10 13.59 -8.79 14.79
CA ASP A 10 13.41 -7.77 13.75
C ASP A 10 13.23 -8.41 12.37
N TYR A 11 13.99 -9.47 12.05
CA TYR A 11 13.80 -10.25 10.81
C TYR A 11 12.41 -10.89 10.76
N LEU A 12 11.94 -11.52 11.85
CA LEU A 12 10.62 -12.13 11.91
C LEU A 12 9.51 -11.08 11.76
N CYS A 13 9.64 -9.91 12.41
CA CYS A 13 8.70 -8.80 12.23
C CYS A 13 8.67 -8.30 10.77
N ALA A 14 9.84 -8.11 10.15
CA ALA A 14 9.92 -7.67 8.76
C ALA A 14 9.29 -8.69 7.79
N LEU A 15 9.58 -9.98 7.96
CA LEU A 15 8.98 -11.05 7.16
C LEU A 15 7.48 -11.16 7.39
N ALA A 16 7.01 -11.04 8.62
CA ALA A 16 5.57 -11.02 8.92
C ALA A 16 4.86 -9.88 8.17
N VAL A 17 5.42 -8.67 8.19
CA VAL A 17 4.88 -7.53 7.43
C VAL A 17 4.86 -7.82 5.93
N VAL A 18 5.96 -8.37 5.37
CA VAL A 18 6.05 -8.74 3.95
C VAL A 18 4.95 -9.73 3.57
N VAL A 19 4.76 -10.78 4.37
CA VAL A 19 3.71 -11.80 4.12
C VAL A 19 2.32 -11.19 4.24
N ILE A 20 2.05 -10.42 5.31
CA ILE A 20 0.75 -9.76 5.50
C ILE A 20 0.44 -8.81 4.34
N TRP A 21 1.39 -7.97 3.92
CA TRP A 21 1.15 -7.03 2.82
C TRP A 21 1.13 -7.71 1.44
N GLY A 22 1.88 -8.80 1.25
CA GLY A 22 1.82 -9.58 0.02
C GLY A 22 0.46 -10.27 -0.16
N LEU A 23 -0.03 -10.94 0.87
CA LEU A 23 -1.35 -11.59 0.86
C LEU A 23 -2.52 -10.59 0.78
N ASN A 24 -2.30 -9.35 1.20
CA ASN A 24 -3.32 -8.30 1.24
C ASN A 24 -4.04 -8.11 -0.12
N PHE A 25 -3.34 -8.28 -1.25
CA PHE A 25 -3.93 -8.10 -2.60
C PHE A 25 -4.91 -9.23 -2.96
N VAL A 26 -4.59 -10.46 -2.58
CA VAL A 26 -5.49 -11.61 -2.73
C VAL A 26 -6.72 -11.43 -1.84
N VAL A 27 -6.52 -11.01 -0.60
CA VAL A 27 -7.61 -10.77 0.35
C VAL A 27 -8.51 -9.63 -0.10
N MET A 28 -7.95 -8.53 -0.63
CA MET A 28 -8.75 -7.45 -1.23
C MET A 28 -9.62 -7.96 -2.38
N LYS A 29 -9.03 -8.74 -3.31
CA LYS A 29 -9.77 -9.32 -4.44
C LYS A 29 -10.86 -10.29 -3.97
N THR A 30 -10.64 -11.03 -2.88
CA THR A 30 -11.65 -11.91 -2.27
C THR A 30 -12.80 -11.09 -1.68
N GLY A 31 -12.52 -10.02 -0.93
CA GLY A 31 -13.54 -9.14 -0.36
C GLY A 31 -14.41 -8.46 -1.42
N LEU A 32 -13.82 -8.13 -2.57
CA LEU A 32 -14.52 -7.51 -3.70
C LEU A 32 -15.47 -8.46 -4.47
N LYS A 33 -15.55 -9.74 -4.11
CA LYS A 33 -16.54 -10.66 -4.71
C LYS A 33 -17.95 -10.38 -4.24
N GLY A 34 -18.11 -9.92 -3.00
CA GLY A 34 -19.44 -9.63 -2.42
C GLY A 34 -19.59 -8.20 -1.92
N LEU A 35 -18.51 -7.41 -1.88
CA LEU A 35 -18.54 -6.01 -1.45
C LEU A 35 -18.09 -5.09 -2.60
N SER A 36 -18.72 -3.93 -2.73
CA SER A 36 -18.19 -2.90 -3.63
C SER A 36 -16.86 -2.32 -3.11
N PRO A 37 -16.05 -1.69 -3.97
CA PRO A 37 -14.80 -1.03 -3.56
C PRO A 37 -14.99 -0.05 -2.41
N MET A 38 -16.04 0.75 -2.47
CA MET A 38 -16.33 1.76 -1.47
C MET A 38 -16.78 1.12 -0.16
N MET A 39 -17.61 0.07 -0.24
CA MET A 39 -18.08 -0.64 0.95
C MET A 39 -16.96 -1.43 1.64
N LEU A 40 -16.08 -2.09 0.88
CA LEU A 40 -14.90 -2.75 1.42
C LEU A 40 -13.96 -1.74 2.13
N GLY A 41 -13.78 -0.55 1.54
CA GLY A 41 -13.03 0.54 2.15
C GLY A 41 -13.66 1.03 3.45
N ALA A 42 -14.95 1.29 3.45
CA ALA A 42 -15.69 1.73 4.63
C ALA A 42 -15.56 0.75 5.80
N LEU A 43 -15.84 -0.53 5.55
CA LEU A 43 -15.77 -1.59 6.58
C LEU A 43 -14.34 -1.80 7.09
N ARG A 44 -13.34 -1.84 6.20
CA ARG A 44 -11.93 -1.97 6.57
C ARG A 44 -11.52 -0.87 7.54
N PHE A 45 -11.78 0.39 7.20
CA PHE A 45 -11.33 1.52 8.00
C PHE A 45 -12.20 1.76 9.22
N ALA A 46 -13.51 1.47 9.16
CA ALA A 46 -14.37 1.47 10.33
C ALA A 46 -13.88 0.47 11.37
N LEU A 47 -13.59 -0.77 10.97
CA LEU A 47 -13.10 -1.81 11.89
C LEU A 47 -11.65 -1.51 12.39
N ALA A 48 -10.82 -0.85 11.59
CA ALA A 48 -9.49 -0.42 12.03
C ALA A 48 -9.55 0.75 13.03
N ALA A 49 -10.56 1.62 12.94
CA ALA A 49 -10.77 2.71 13.88
C ALA A 49 -11.52 2.24 15.14
N PHE A 50 -12.63 1.54 14.98
CA PHE A 50 -13.46 1.06 16.07
C PHE A 50 -13.13 -0.41 16.43
N PRO A 51 -13.06 -0.77 17.69
CA PRO A 51 -13.30 0.03 18.89
C PRO A 51 -12.07 0.81 19.42
N LEU A 52 -10.93 0.79 18.72
CA LEU A 52 -9.64 1.28 19.24
C LEU A 52 -9.67 2.75 19.70
N ILE A 53 -10.36 3.61 18.97
CA ILE A 53 -10.46 5.04 19.33
C ILE A 53 -11.15 5.29 20.68
N LEU A 54 -11.88 4.30 21.21
CA LEU A 54 -12.50 4.38 22.53
C LEU A 54 -11.49 4.14 23.65
N PHE A 55 -10.41 3.42 23.38
CA PHE A 55 -9.39 3.03 24.35
C PHE A 55 -8.04 3.71 24.13
N VAL A 56 -7.77 4.16 22.91
CA VAL A 56 -6.49 4.76 22.52
C VAL A 56 -6.65 6.26 22.44
N ARG A 57 -5.87 6.99 23.25
CA ARG A 57 -5.88 8.47 23.22
C ARG A 57 -5.40 8.97 21.85
N PRO A 58 -5.97 10.09 21.33
CA PRO A 58 -5.51 10.67 20.08
C PRO A 58 -4.03 11.05 20.15
N PRO A 59 -3.28 10.88 19.06
CA PRO A 59 -1.86 11.28 19.02
C PRO A 59 -1.77 12.81 19.19
N LYS A 60 -0.67 13.27 19.82
CA LYS A 60 -0.40 14.70 20.01
C LYS A 60 0.00 15.38 18.71
N LEU A 61 -0.92 15.39 17.75
CA LEU A 61 -0.77 15.97 16.41
C LEU A 61 -2.00 16.82 16.06
N PRO A 62 -1.87 17.93 15.32
CA PRO A 62 -3.02 18.65 14.79
C PRO A 62 -3.88 17.74 13.90
N TRP A 63 -5.20 17.79 14.09
CA TRP A 63 -6.18 16.95 13.38
C TRP A 63 -6.08 16.99 11.87
N ARG A 64 -5.65 18.12 11.29
CA ARG A 64 -5.41 18.26 9.86
C ARG A 64 -4.42 17.23 9.31
N TRP A 65 -3.39 16.83 10.07
CA TRP A 65 -2.41 15.84 9.63
C TRP A 65 -2.98 14.43 9.71
N ILE A 66 -3.77 14.15 10.75
CA ILE A 66 -4.46 12.87 10.96
C ILE A 66 -5.46 12.66 9.84
N ALA A 67 -6.30 13.66 9.56
CA ALA A 67 -7.30 13.63 8.50
C ALA A 67 -6.66 13.57 7.11
N ALA A 68 -5.66 14.40 6.82
CA ALA A 68 -4.97 14.42 5.53
C ALA A 68 -4.30 13.07 5.22
N TYR A 69 -3.64 12.46 6.21
CA TYR A 69 -3.07 11.11 6.05
C TYR A 69 -4.18 10.08 5.82
N GLY A 70 -5.22 10.07 6.65
CA GLY A 70 -6.33 9.11 6.52
C GLY A 70 -7.04 9.22 5.17
N LEU A 71 -7.26 10.43 4.66
CA LEU A 71 -7.84 10.65 3.34
C LEU A 71 -6.90 10.24 2.22
N ALA A 72 -5.62 10.62 2.28
CA ALA A 72 -4.66 10.25 1.24
C ALA A 72 -4.39 8.74 1.21
N GLN A 73 -4.10 8.15 2.38
CA GLN A 73 -3.81 6.72 2.54
C GLN A 73 -5.08 5.88 2.41
N GLY A 74 -6.13 6.24 3.12
CA GLY A 74 -7.38 5.46 3.16
C GLY A 74 -8.16 5.62 1.87
N LEU A 75 -8.75 6.79 1.64
CA LEU A 75 -9.62 7.01 0.50
C LEU A 75 -8.84 7.05 -0.81
N GLY A 76 -7.76 7.81 -0.88
CA GLY A 76 -6.98 7.98 -2.11
C GLY A 76 -6.31 6.68 -2.54
N GLN A 77 -5.40 6.14 -1.74
CA GLN A 77 -4.66 4.94 -2.11
C GLN A 77 -5.57 3.71 -2.20
N PHE A 78 -6.28 3.35 -1.12
CA PHE A 78 -7.04 2.10 -1.11
C PHE A 78 -8.33 2.21 -1.91
N GLY A 79 -8.98 3.37 -1.97
CA GLY A 79 -10.14 3.56 -2.83
C GLY A 79 -9.80 3.33 -4.29
N LEU A 80 -8.75 3.98 -4.81
CA LEU A 80 -8.27 3.77 -6.18
C LEU A 80 -7.82 2.32 -6.40
N LEU A 81 -7.15 1.70 -5.43
CA LEU A 81 -6.68 0.32 -5.55
C LEU A 81 -7.84 -0.70 -5.60
N PHE A 82 -8.87 -0.52 -4.77
CA PHE A 82 -10.04 -1.39 -4.80
C PHE A 82 -10.80 -1.26 -6.12
N VAL A 83 -10.99 -0.04 -6.62
CA VAL A 83 -11.58 0.20 -7.94
C VAL A 83 -10.70 -0.40 -9.05
N ALA A 84 -9.37 -0.29 -8.95
CA ALA A 84 -8.44 -0.88 -9.91
C ALA A 84 -8.60 -2.41 -9.99
N LEU A 85 -8.67 -3.10 -8.83
CA LEU A 85 -8.86 -4.55 -8.76
C LEU A 85 -10.22 -4.96 -9.36
N GLN A 86 -11.29 -4.20 -9.08
CA GLN A 86 -12.60 -4.45 -9.67
C GLN A 86 -12.62 -4.17 -11.18
N ALA A 87 -11.88 -3.15 -11.64
CA ALA A 87 -11.75 -2.79 -13.05
C ALA A 87 -10.83 -3.72 -13.85
N GLY A 88 -10.37 -4.84 -13.28
CA GLY A 88 -9.59 -5.85 -13.97
C GLY A 88 -8.08 -5.77 -13.75
N MET A 89 -7.60 -5.11 -12.69
CA MET A 89 -6.19 -5.22 -12.30
C MET A 89 -5.95 -6.56 -11.59
N PRO A 90 -5.05 -7.44 -12.09
CA PRO A 90 -4.70 -8.68 -11.40
C PRO A 90 -4.05 -8.37 -10.04
N ALA A 91 -4.38 -9.16 -9.01
CA ALA A 91 -3.89 -8.93 -7.65
C ALA A 91 -2.35 -8.98 -7.54
N GLY A 92 -1.74 -9.93 -8.24
CA GLY A 92 -0.29 -10.05 -8.31
C GLY A 92 0.36 -8.83 -8.96
N MET A 93 -0.17 -8.36 -10.11
CA MET A 93 0.33 -7.17 -10.79
C MET A 93 0.12 -5.90 -9.96
N ALA A 94 -1.02 -5.78 -9.26
CA ALA A 94 -1.28 -4.67 -8.35
C ALA A 94 -0.20 -4.58 -7.26
N SER A 95 0.22 -5.72 -6.69
CA SER A 95 1.27 -5.79 -5.66
C SER A 95 2.63 -5.27 -6.13
N LEU A 96 2.93 -5.41 -7.42
CA LEU A 96 4.15 -4.93 -8.05
C LEU A 96 4.04 -3.44 -8.41
N VAL A 97 2.99 -3.07 -9.14
CA VAL A 97 2.82 -1.71 -9.67
C VAL A 97 2.67 -0.68 -8.54
N ILE A 98 1.99 -1.03 -7.44
CA ILE A 98 1.84 -0.13 -6.29
C ILE A 98 3.19 0.26 -5.65
N GLN A 99 4.25 -0.55 -5.82
CA GLN A 99 5.59 -0.25 -5.29
C GLN A 99 6.25 0.96 -5.97
N THR A 100 5.72 1.40 -7.09
CA THR A 100 6.15 2.64 -7.76
C THR A 100 5.91 3.89 -6.90
N GLN A 101 5.14 3.75 -5.81
CA GLN A 101 5.02 4.77 -4.76
C GLN A 101 6.39 5.26 -4.25
N ALA A 102 7.43 4.41 -4.27
CA ALA A 102 8.76 4.81 -3.85
C ALA A 102 9.36 5.91 -4.76
N PHE A 103 9.11 5.83 -6.07
CA PHE A 103 9.53 6.84 -7.03
C PHE A 103 8.70 8.11 -6.94
N PHE A 104 7.37 7.98 -6.80
CA PHE A 104 6.51 9.15 -6.56
C PHE A 104 6.88 9.85 -5.24
N THR A 105 7.20 9.10 -4.19
CA THR A 105 7.67 9.67 -2.92
C THR A 105 8.97 10.45 -3.13
N LEU A 106 9.93 9.93 -3.90
CA LEU A 106 11.16 10.61 -4.25
C LEU A 106 10.89 11.93 -5.00
N LEU A 107 10.04 11.88 -6.03
CA LEU A 107 9.68 13.05 -6.84
C LEU A 107 8.99 14.13 -6.00
N LEU A 108 8.12 13.75 -5.06
CA LEU A 108 7.45 14.69 -4.16
C LEU A 108 8.37 15.21 -3.05
N ALA A 109 9.28 14.37 -2.54
CA ALA A 109 10.20 14.76 -1.47
C ALA A 109 11.22 15.82 -1.93
N ALA A 110 11.67 15.77 -3.17
CA ALA A 110 12.64 16.73 -3.71
C ALA A 110 12.17 18.19 -3.56
N PRO A 111 11.01 18.62 -4.08
CA PRO A 111 10.52 20.00 -3.92
C PRO A 111 9.93 20.29 -2.53
N LEU A 112 9.22 19.34 -1.90
CA LEU A 112 8.47 19.61 -0.66
C LEU A 112 9.33 19.52 0.60
N LEU A 113 10.32 18.62 0.61
CA LEU A 113 11.23 18.40 1.74
C LEU A 113 12.64 18.90 1.46
N ARG A 114 12.89 19.46 0.25
CA ARG A 114 14.21 19.93 -0.21
C ARG A 114 15.30 18.82 -0.15
N GLU A 115 14.88 17.57 -0.35
CA GLU A 115 15.78 16.42 -0.40
C GLU A 115 16.47 16.34 -1.77
N ARG A 116 17.76 16.04 -1.81
CA ARG A 116 18.50 15.90 -3.06
C ARG A 116 18.46 14.44 -3.52
N ALA A 117 17.84 14.21 -4.68
CA ALA A 117 17.89 12.93 -5.35
C ALA A 117 19.32 12.66 -5.86
N GLN A 118 19.89 11.50 -5.54
CA GLN A 118 21.19 11.05 -6.03
C GLN A 118 21.06 10.39 -7.40
N ARG A 119 22.19 10.21 -8.12
CA ARG A 119 22.20 9.62 -9.48
C ARG A 119 21.51 8.26 -9.55
N HIS A 120 21.73 7.39 -8.58
CA HIS A 120 21.10 6.06 -8.57
C HIS A 120 19.58 6.11 -8.45
N HIS A 121 19.00 7.16 -7.82
CA HIS A 121 17.56 7.35 -7.77
C HIS A 121 16.98 7.60 -9.18
N TRP A 122 17.65 8.44 -9.99
CA TRP A 122 17.22 8.75 -11.36
C TRP A 122 17.40 7.55 -12.30
N ILE A 123 18.49 6.79 -12.15
CA ILE A 123 18.70 5.53 -12.89
C ILE A 123 17.61 4.54 -12.53
N GLY A 124 17.34 4.33 -11.24
CA GLY A 124 16.29 3.43 -10.77
C GLY A 124 14.91 3.83 -11.29
N LEU A 125 14.59 5.13 -11.29
CA LEU A 125 13.34 5.66 -11.84
C LEU A 125 13.23 5.38 -13.34
N GLY A 126 14.28 5.63 -14.12
CA GLY A 126 14.29 5.38 -15.58
C GLY A 126 14.08 3.90 -15.90
N VAL A 127 14.79 3.00 -15.20
CA VAL A 127 14.64 1.55 -15.39
C VAL A 127 13.22 1.08 -15.01
N ALA A 128 12.67 1.58 -13.90
CA ALA A 128 11.31 1.23 -13.48
C ALA A 128 10.26 1.79 -14.45
N ALA A 129 10.43 3.02 -14.97
CA ALA A 129 9.52 3.61 -15.95
C ALA A 129 9.48 2.79 -17.26
N LEU A 130 10.64 2.33 -17.73
CA LEU A 130 10.70 1.39 -18.86
C LEU A 130 10.01 0.08 -18.55
N GLY A 131 10.22 -0.50 -17.36
CA GLY A 131 9.52 -1.69 -16.90
C GLY A 131 8.00 -1.52 -16.88
N LEU A 132 7.51 -0.37 -16.37
CA LEU A 132 6.07 -0.05 -16.38
C LEU A 132 5.51 0.11 -17.80
N ALA A 133 6.26 0.73 -18.71
CA ALA A 133 5.85 0.83 -20.11
C ALA A 133 5.73 -0.56 -20.76
N VAL A 134 6.68 -1.46 -20.48
CA VAL A 134 6.61 -2.86 -20.96
C VAL A 134 5.41 -3.61 -20.36
N ILE A 135 5.11 -3.41 -19.05
CA ILE A 135 3.90 -3.97 -18.42
C ILE A 135 2.64 -3.44 -19.13
N ALA A 136 2.56 -2.14 -19.39
CA ALA A 136 1.40 -1.53 -20.04
C ALA A 136 1.19 -2.06 -21.48
N LEU A 137 2.25 -2.42 -22.18
CA LEU A 137 2.18 -3.08 -23.50
C LEU A 137 1.69 -4.52 -23.39
N GLY A 138 1.97 -5.20 -22.27
CA GLY A 138 1.53 -6.57 -21.98
C GLY A 138 0.08 -6.67 -21.47
N ARG A 139 -0.75 -5.63 -21.65
CA ARG A 139 -2.17 -5.68 -21.36
C ARG A 139 -2.92 -6.58 -22.33
N GLY A 140 -4.10 -7.09 -21.92
CA GLY A 140 -4.98 -7.86 -22.77
C GLY A 140 -6.44 -7.62 -22.42
N ASP A 141 -7.34 -8.04 -23.31
CA ASP A 141 -8.80 -7.85 -23.18
C ASP A 141 -9.52 -9.13 -22.73
N GLY A 142 -8.77 -10.19 -22.35
CA GLY A 142 -9.33 -11.47 -21.89
C GLY A 142 -9.66 -11.50 -20.40
N PRO A 143 -10.47 -12.47 -19.95
CA PRO A 143 -10.75 -12.67 -18.53
C PRO A 143 -9.46 -12.89 -17.72
N GLY A 144 -9.28 -12.16 -16.63
CA GLY A 144 -8.09 -12.24 -15.77
C GLY A 144 -6.86 -11.48 -16.30
N GLN A 145 -6.95 -10.84 -17.47
CA GLN A 145 -5.89 -9.99 -18.01
C GLN A 145 -5.96 -8.56 -17.46
N MET A 146 -4.80 -7.90 -17.44
CA MET A 146 -4.67 -6.55 -16.91
C MET A 146 -5.30 -5.52 -17.86
N THR A 147 -6.27 -4.76 -17.36
CA THR A 147 -6.87 -3.64 -18.09
C THR A 147 -6.04 -2.37 -17.94
N MET A 148 -6.09 -1.47 -18.94
CA MET A 148 -5.42 -0.17 -18.86
C MET A 148 -6.01 0.71 -17.74
N ILE A 149 -7.32 0.65 -17.53
CA ILE A 149 -8.00 1.39 -16.45
C ILE A 149 -7.47 0.91 -15.09
N GLY A 150 -7.43 -0.40 -14.86
CA GLY A 150 -6.88 -0.98 -13.63
C GLY A 150 -5.42 -0.59 -13.40
N PHE A 151 -4.60 -0.59 -14.46
CA PHE A 151 -3.21 -0.16 -14.39
C PHE A 151 -3.06 1.33 -14.00
N VAL A 152 -3.78 2.22 -14.67
CA VAL A 152 -3.73 3.67 -14.38
C VAL A 152 -4.24 3.98 -12.98
N LEU A 153 -5.33 3.34 -12.55
CA LEU A 153 -5.85 3.51 -11.19
C LEU A 153 -4.86 3.00 -10.13
N THR A 154 -4.13 1.92 -10.42
CA THR A 154 -3.07 1.43 -9.51
C THR A 154 -1.89 2.39 -9.43
N LEU A 155 -1.50 3.05 -10.53
CA LEU A 155 -0.51 4.13 -10.49
C LEU A 155 -1.01 5.33 -9.69
N GLY A 156 -2.28 5.71 -9.85
CA GLY A 156 -2.94 6.73 -9.02
C GLY A 156 -2.91 6.37 -7.52
N ALA A 157 -3.19 5.11 -7.19
CA ALA A 157 -3.10 4.60 -5.82
C ALA A 157 -1.66 4.71 -5.29
N ALA A 158 -0.65 4.36 -6.09
CA ALA A 158 0.76 4.50 -5.74
C ALA A 158 1.15 5.97 -5.50
N PHE A 159 0.64 6.89 -6.32
CA PHE A 159 0.83 8.33 -6.12
C PHE A 159 0.20 8.81 -4.81
N MET A 160 -1.03 8.42 -4.49
CA MET A 160 -1.69 8.78 -3.23
C MET A 160 -0.98 8.18 -2.01
N TRP A 161 -0.39 7.01 -2.14
CA TRP A 161 0.50 6.46 -1.11
C TRP A 161 1.75 7.33 -0.92
N ALA A 162 2.35 7.80 -2.00
CA ALA A 162 3.48 8.72 -1.92
C ALA A 162 3.09 10.04 -1.23
N VAL A 163 1.91 10.59 -1.53
CA VAL A 163 1.36 11.78 -0.85
C VAL A 163 1.24 11.51 0.65
N SER A 164 0.69 10.35 1.06
CA SER A 164 0.57 10.00 2.48
C SER A 164 1.94 9.88 3.18
N ASN A 165 2.96 9.33 2.49
CA ASN A 165 4.33 9.28 3.01
C ASN A 165 4.90 10.69 3.26
N ILE A 166 4.64 11.65 2.37
CA ILE A 166 5.06 13.05 2.56
C ILE A 166 4.32 13.68 3.75
N ILE A 167 3.01 13.43 3.89
CA ILE A 167 2.22 13.91 5.02
C ILE A 167 2.79 13.41 6.34
N VAL A 168 3.11 12.11 6.45
CA VAL A 168 3.75 11.53 7.66
C VAL A 168 5.07 12.22 7.97
N ARG A 169 5.93 12.45 6.97
CA ARG A 169 7.22 13.11 7.17
C ARG A 169 7.07 14.55 7.65
N LEU A 170 6.15 15.31 7.05
CA LEU A 170 5.84 16.68 7.49
C LEU A 170 5.25 16.72 8.90
N ALA A 171 4.37 15.78 9.24
CA ALA A 171 3.79 15.64 10.57
C ALA A 171 4.85 15.30 11.62
N SER A 172 5.73 14.32 11.33
CA SER A 172 6.82 13.91 12.22
C SER A 172 7.83 15.03 12.50
N ASN A 173 8.10 15.87 11.50
CA ASN A 173 8.99 17.01 11.67
C ASN A 173 8.42 18.10 12.61
N ARG A 174 7.08 18.17 12.73
CA ARG A 174 6.39 19.17 13.56
C ARG A 174 6.03 18.69 14.97
N ALA A 175 5.88 17.39 15.13
CA ALA A 175 5.56 16.76 16.42
C ALA A 175 6.33 15.44 16.55
N PRO A 176 7.65 15.51 16.85
CA PRO A 176 8.46 14.30 17.03
C PRO A 176 7.95 13.49 18.23
N GLY A 177 7.90 12.16 18.08
CA GLY A 177 7.56 11.25 19.18
C GLY A 177 6.07 10.99 19.39
N TYR A 178 5.20 11.28 18.43
CA TYR A 178 3.81 10.80 18.49
C TYR A 178 3.75 9.25 18.41
N ASP A 179 2.74 8.66 19.04
CA ASP A 179 2.52 7.21 18.98
C ASP A 179 2.01 6.80 17.59
N PRO A 180 2.77 5.96 16.84
CA PRO A 180 2.38 5.50 15.52
C PRO A 180 1.11 4.66 15.52
N PHE A 181 0.88 3.85 16.56
CA PHE A 181 -0.33 3.03 16.65
C PHE A 181 -1.59 3.91 16.81
N ALA A 182 -1.51 4.89 17.73
CA ALA A 182 -2.57 5.87 17.88
C ALA A 182 -2.82 6.66 16.59
N PHE A 183 -1.73 7.05 15.88
CA PHE A 183 -1.85 7.76 14.60
C PHE A 183 -2.59 6.93 13.54
N ILE A 184 -2.26 5.63 13.39
CA ILE A 184 -2.94 4.75 12.43
C ILE A 184 -4.41 4.55 12.82
N ALA A 185 -4.71 4.25 14.10
CA ALA A 185 -6.07 4.05 14.57
C ALA A 185 -6.96 5.29 14.33
N TRP A 186 -6.49 6.47 14.72
CA TRP A 186 -7.25 7.72 14.59
C TRP A 186 -7.35 8.21 13.14
N SER A 187 -6.30 8.04 12.33
CA SER A 187 -6.35 8.40 10.91
C SER A 187 -7.27 7.48 10.10
N SER A 188 -7.47 6.24 10.55
CA SER A 188 -8.42 5.32 9.94
C SER A 188 -9.88 5.79 10.03
N LEU A 189 -10.21 6.70 10.93
CA LEU A 189 -11.56 7.27 11.03
C LEU A 189 -11.88 8.21 9.85
N ALA A 190 -10.89 8.93 9.34
CA ALA A 190 -11.10 9.97 8.33
C ALA A 190 -11.71 9.46 7.00
N PRO A 191 -11.32 8.30 6.44
CA PRO A 191 -11.89 7.80 5.19
C PRO A 191 -13.26 7.12 5.35
N VAL A 192 -13.72 6.80 6.58
CA VAL A 192 -14.95 6.00 6.80
C VAL A 192 -16.17 6.69 6.21
N LEU A 193 -16.43 7.95 6.62
CA LEU A 193 -17.59 8.70 6.13
C LEU A 193 -17.52 8.95 4.62
N PRO A 194 -16.40 9.42 4.03
CA PRO A 194 -16.28 9.52 2.58
C PRO A 194 -16.55 8.20 1.83
N PHE A 195 -16.04 7.08 2.32
CA PHE A 195 -16.31 5.78 1.69
C PHE A 195 -17.78 5.38 1.78
N LEU A 196 -18.44 5.58 2.92
CA LEU A 196 -19.87 5.30 3.07
C LEU A 196 -20.72 6.19 2.15
N LEU A 197 -20.40 7.47 2.09
CA LEU A 197 -21.08 8.41 1.18
C LEU A 197 -20.90 7.99 -0.27
N LEU A 198 -19.68 7.65 -0.69
CA LEU A 198 -19.42 7.17 -2.05
C LEU A 198 -20.10 5.83 -2.34
N ALA A 199 -20.15 4.90 -1.37
CA ALA A 199 -20.88 3.64 -1.53
C ALA A 199 -22.36 3.91 -1.81
N VAL A 200 -23.01 4.77 -1.02
CA VAL A 200 -24.42 5.12 -1.24
C VAL A 200 -24.65 5.88 -2.54
N LEU A 201 -23.74 6.80 -2.91
CA LEU A 201 -23.86 7.58 -4.14
C LEU A 201 -23.62 6.76 -5.42
N ILE A 202 -22.71 5.79 -5.39
CA ILE A 202 -22.33 4.99 -6.57
C ILE A 202 -23.18 3.74 -6.67
N ASP A 203 -23.32 3.01 -5.57
CA ASP A 203 -24.01 1.71 -5.56
C ASP A 203 -25.52 1.85 -5.27
N GLY A 204 -25.92 2.93 -4.57
CA GLY A 204 -27.28 3.13 -4.08
C GLY A 204 -27.50 2.56 -2.67
N TRP A 205 -28.57 3.04 -2.00
CA TRP A 205 -28.85 2.68 -0.61
C TRP A 205 -29.23 1.20 -0.44
N GLU A 206 -30.16 0.71 -1.28
CA GLU A 206 -30.64 -0.67 -1.21
C GLU A 206 -29.53 -1.71 -1.45
N PRO A 207 -28.66 -1.59 -2.49
CA PRO A 207 -27.52 -2.47 -2.67
C PRO A 207 -26.54 -2.46 -1.50
N VAL A 208 -26.27 -1.29 -0.89
CA VAL A 208 -25.38 -1.18 0.29
C VAL A 208 -25.93 -1.99 1.46
N LEU A 209 -27.23 -1.87 1.75
CA LEU A 209 -27.89 -2.69 2.77
C LEU A 209 -27.88 -4.18 2.41
N GLY A 210 -28.10 -4.52 1.15
CA GLY A 210 -28.04 -5.88 0.63
C GLY A 210 -26.66 -6.52 0.80
N MET A 211 -25.58 -5.77 0.52
CA MET A 211 -24.18 -6.23 0.76
C MET A 211 -23.93 -6.53 2.24
N LEU A 212 -24.44 -5.70 3.15
CA LEU A 212 -24.28 -5.93 4.60
C LEU A 212 -25.09 -7.14 5.08
N ALA A 213 -26.33 -7.28 4.62
CA ALA A 213 -27.22 -8.38 4.99
C ALA A 213 -26.75 -9.72 4.41
N GLY A 214 -26.19 -9.71 3.19
CA GLY A 214 -25.71 -10.88 2.47
C GLY A 214 -24.23 -11.19 2.66
N MET A 215 -23.52 -10.47 3.55
CA MET A 215 -22.08 -10.64 3.75
C MET A 215 -21.75 -12.05 4.23
N GLY A 216 -20.99 -12.79 3.42
CA GLY A 216 -20.53 -14.13 3.75
C GLY A 216 -19.24 -14.13 4.58
N TRP A 217 -18.82 -15.33 4.97
CA TRP A 217 -17.58 -15.50 5.73
C TRP A 217 -16.34 -15.03 4.97
N GLY A 218 -16.33 -15.16 3.64
CA GLY A 218 -15.20 -14.72 2.81
C GLY A 218 -14.97 -13.21 2.88
N GLU A 219 -16.05 -12.42 2.77
CA GLU A 219 -16.03 -10.96 2.89
C GLU A 219 -15.71 -10.52 4.32
N ALA A 220 -16.34 -11.14 5.33
CA ALA A 220 -16.12 -10.82 6.73
C ALA A 220 -14.66 -11.08 7.15
N LEU A 221 -14.08 -12.21 6.79
CA LEU A 221 -12.68 -12.54 7.05
C LEU A 221 -11.74 -11.61 6.26
N SER A 222 -12.12 -11.22 5.04
CA SER A 222 -11.35 -10.24 4.27
C SER A 222 -11.32 -8.88 4.98
N VAL A 223 -12.46 -8.36 5.42
CA VAL A 223 -12.53 -7.10 6.17
C VAL A 223 -11.72 -7.19 7.46
N LEU A 224 -11.83 -8.29 8.21
CA LEU A 224 -11.08 -8.52 9.45
C LEU A 224 -9.56 -8.52 9.19
N TYR A 225 -9.11 -9.26 8.16
CA TYR A 225 -7.71 -9.31 7.77
C TYR A 225 -7.18 -7.93 7.40
N LEU A 226 -7.91 -7.23 6.53
CA LEU A 226 -7.52 -5.92 6.02
C LEU A 226 -7.45 -4.87 7.13
N ALA A 227 -8.39 -4.90 8.07
CA ALA A 227 -8.41 -3.97 9.20
C ALA A 227 -7.34 -4.31 10.24
N VAL A 228 -7.30 -5.55 10.72
CA VAL A 228 -6.46 -5.92 11.85
C VAL A 228 -5.03 -6.22 11.40
N LEU A 229 -4.85 -7.20 10.51
CA LEU A 229 -3.51 -7.64 10.14
C LEU A 229 -2.82 -6.63 9.21
N ALA A 230 -3.47 -6.24 8.12
CA ALA A 230 -2.83 -5.41 7.11
C ALA A 230 -2.75 -3.93 7.52
N THR A 231 -3.69 -3.41 8.31
CA THR A 231 -3.67 -2.01 8.76
C THR A 231 -3.02 -1.88 10.14
N LEU A 232 -3.58 -2.48 11.19
CA LEU A 232 -3.10 -2.22 12.54
C LEU A 232 -1.77 -2.94 12.84
N VAL A 233 -1.69 -4.25 12.61
CA VAL A 233 -0.50 -5.03 12.97
C VAL A 233 0.68 -4.68 12.06
N ALA A 234 0.51 -4.76 10.73
CA ALA A 234 1.62 -4.60 9.81
C ALA A 234 2.20 -3.19 9.85
N TYR A 235 1.38 -2.12 9.83
CA TYR A 235 1.90 -0.74 9.96
C TYR A 235 2.55 -0.49 11.32
N THR A 236 2.04 -1.06 12.41
CA THR A 236 2.67 -0.92 13.73
C THR A 236 4.04 -1.60 13.77
N LEU A 237 4.15 -2.83 13.27
CA LEU A 237 5.43 -3.55 13.20
C LEU A 237 6.42 -2.82 12.30
N TRP A 238 5.98 -2.37 11.13
CA TRP A 238 6.81 -1.64 10.19
C TRP A 238 7.35 -0.34 10.77
N THR A 239 6.47 0.44 11.40
CA THR A 239 6.87 1.69 12.05
C THR A 239 7.85 1.44 13.19
N ARG A 240 7.62 0.42 14.02
CA ARG A 240 8.58 0.02 15.09
C ARG A 240 9.95 -0.36 14.53
N LEU A 241 9.99 -1.05 13.40
CA LEU A 241 11.27 -1.37 12.74
C LEU A 241 11.98 -0.10 12.25
N LEU A 242 11.24 0.83 11.63
CA LEU A 242 11.79 2.09 11.13
C LEU A 242 12.22 3.06 12.25
N THR A 243 11.64 2.98 13.44
CA THR A 243 12.07 3.78 14.60
C THR A 243 13.32 3.24 15.27
N ARG A 244 13.57 1.91 15.17
CA ARG A 244 14.73 1.25 15.79
C ARG A 244 15.95 1.15 14.90
N HIS A 245 15.73 1.12 13.58
CA HIS A 245 16.77 0.86 12.60
C HIS A 245 16.75 1.88 11.47
N PRO A 246 17.90 2.20 10.88
CA PRO A 246 17.94 3.05 9.69
C PRO A 246 17.05 2.49 8.56
N ALA A 247 16.28 3.36 7.91
CA ALA A 247 15.38 2.97 6.82
C ALA A 247 16.10 2.18 5.71
N ALA A 248 17.37 2.50 5.45
CA ALA A 248 18.20 1.77 4.49
C ALA A 248 18.41 0.28 4.83
N LYS A 249 18.22 -0.15 6.10
CA LYS A 249 18.27 -1.57 6.48
C LYS A 249 16.89 -2.25 6.35
N ILE A 250 15.80 -1.51 6.56
CA ILE A 250 14.43 -2.03 6.63
C ILE A 250 13.73 -1.98 5.27
N ALA A 251 13.89 -0.87 4.52
CA ALA A 251 13.20 -0.68 3.25
C ALA A 251 13.40 -1.84 2.23
N PRO A 252 14.58 -2.49 2.13
CA PRO A 252 14.75 -3.61 1.18
C PRO A 252 13.78 -4.79 1.41
N PHE A 253 13.26 -4.98 2.62
CA PHE A 253 12.28 -6.04 2.87
C PHE A 253 10.97 -5.80 2.09
N SER A 254 10.59 -4.54 1.86
CA SER A 254 9.37 -4.23 1.09
C SER A 254 9.44 -4.72 -0.36
N LEU A 255 10.65 -4.94 -0.92
CA LEU A 255 10.84 -5.52 -2.26
C LEU A 255 10.37 -6.98 -2.34
N LEU A 256 10.23 -7.66 -1.21
CA LEU A 256 9.69 -9.01 -1.16
C LEU A 256 8.16 -9.06 -1.21
N VAL A 257 7.48 -7.94 -0.95
CA VAL A 257 6.01 -7.85 -0.98
C VAL A 257 5.44 -8.27 -2.34
N PRO A 258 5.95 -7.78 -3.49
CA PRO A 258 5.49 -8.24 -4.80
C PRO A 258 5.75 -9.73 -5.05
N VAL A 259 6.85 -10.28 -4.52
CA VAL A 259 7.14 -11.71 -4.66
C VAL A 259 6.06 -12.54 -3.98
N VAL A 260 5.73 -12.21 -2.74
CA VAL A 260 4.63 -12.88 -2.01
C VAL A 260 3.29 -12.62 -2.70
N GLY A 261 3.02 -11.39 -3.15
CA GLY A 261 1.76 -11.01 -3.81
C GLY A 261 1.53 -11.76 -5.12
N LEU A 262 2.55 -11.83 -5.98
CA LEU A 262 2.49 -12.58 -7.24
C LEU A 262 2.31 -14.08 -6.97
N SER A 263 3.08 -14.66 -6.05
CA SER A 263 2.96 -16.09 -5.70
C SER A 263 1.59 -16.42 -5.10
N ALA A 264 1.08 -15.58 -4.22
CA ALA A 264 -0.23 -15.75 -3.61
C ALA A 264 -1.37 -15.62 -4.64
N ALA A 265 -1.27 -14.66 -5.56
CA ALA A 265 -2.26 -14.46 -6.61
C ALA A 265 -2.27 -15.62 -7.62
N ALA A 266 -1.10 -16.16 -7.99
CA ALA A 266 -0.99 -17.35 -8.79
C ALA A 266 -1.62 -18.56 -8.11
N ALA A 267 -1.34 -18.76 -6.81
CA ALA A 267 -1.89 -19.88 -6.05
C ALA A 267 -3.40 -19.78 -5.81
N ALA A 268 -3.92 -18.58 -5.52
CA ALA A 268 -5.31 -18.38 -5.14
C ALA A 268 -6.26 -18.22 -6.35
N TYR A 269 -5.78 -17.62 -7.44
CA TYR A 269 -6.61 -17.25 -8.60
C TYR A 269 -6.11 -17.82 -9.92
N GLY A 270 -5.01 -18.57 -9.93
CA GLY A 270 -4.39 -19.05 -11.16
C GLY A 270 -3.85 -17.89 -12.03
N GLU A 271 -3.56 -16.73 -11.45
CA GLU A 271 -3.02 -15.59 -12.18
C GLU A 271 -1.64 -15.94 -12.75
N ALA A 272 -1.54 -15.95 -14.09
CA ALA A 272 -0.29 -16.16 -14.80
C ALA A 272 0.13 -14.86 -15.49
N LEU A 273 1.38 -14.47 -15.31
CA LEU A 273 1.94 -13.33 -16.02
C LEU A 273 2.28 -13.70 -17.47
N MET A 274 1.93 -12.81 -18.39
CA MET A 274 2.42 -12.90 -19.78
C MET A 274 3.93 -12.67 -19.83
N PRO A 275 4.66 -13.20 -20.84
CA PRO A 275 6.11 -12.99 -20.96
C PRO A 275 6.52 -11.53 -20.90
N LEU A 276 5.74 -10.63 -21.53
CA LEU A 276 5.98 -9.20 -21.49
C LEU A 276 5.82 -8.60 -20.09
N GLN A 277 4.84 -9.09 -19.33
CA GLN A 277 4.63 -8.67 -17.94
C GLN A 277 5.78 -9.15 -17.04
N TRP A 278 6.33 -10.35 -17.26
CA TRP A 278 7.52 -10.82 -16.55
C TRP A 278 8.73 -9.93 -16.82
N LEU A 279 8.96 -9.55 -18.10
CA LEU A 279 10.06 -8.67 -18.48
C LEU A 279 9.90 -7.28 -17.81
N GLY A 280 8.70 -6.72 -17.88
CA GLY A 280 8.40 -5.44 -17.25
C GLY A 280 8.49 -5.50 -15.72
N ALA A 281 8.01 -6.60 -15.09
CA ALA A 281 8.13 -6.84 -13.67
C ALA A 281 9.60 -6.87 -13.21
N ALA A 282 10.45 -7.60 -13.95
CA ALA A 282 11.89 -7.61 -13.70
C ALA A 282 12.50 -6.20 -13.80
N GLY A 283 12.09 -5.39 -14.79
CA GLY A 283 12.50 -4.01 -14.94
C GLY A 283 12.09 -3.12 -13.75
N VAL A 284 10.82 -3.22 -13.30
CA VAL A 284 10.34 -2.47 -12.12
C VAL A 284 11.11 -2.88 -10.86
N LEU A 285 11.31 -4.18 -10.61
CA LEU A 285 12.05 -4.66 -9.45
C LEU A 285 13.52 -4.23 -9.51
N ALA A 286 14.18 -4.33 -10.68
CA ALA A 286 15.54 -3.85 -10.87
C ALA A 286 15.65 -2.34 -10.58
N GLY A 287 14.73 -1.54 -11.08
CA GLY A 287 14.67 -0.10 -10.79
C GLY A 287 14.50 0.19 -9.30
N LEU A 288 13.65 -0.55 -8.59
CA LEU A 288 13.47 -0.43 -7.14
C LEU A 288 14.73 -0.83 -6.37
N ILE A 289 15.41 -1.91 -6.77
CA ILE A 289 16.68 -2.36 -6.19
C ILE A 289 17.75 -1.28 -6.34
N VAL A 290 17.91 -0.73 -7.55
CA VAL A 290 18.85 0.36 -7.83
C VAL A 290 18.50 1.60 -6.99
N ASN A 291 17.23 1.95 -6.89
CA ASN A 291 16.77 3.07 -6.08
C ASN A 291 17.12 2.89 -4.59
N GLN A 292 16.85 1.72 -4.02
CA GLN A 292 17.01 1.48 -2.59
C GLN A 292 18.46 1.14 -2.19
N LEU A 293 19.20 0.41 -3.02
CA LEU A 293 20.52 -0.13 -2.69
C LEU A 293 21.67 0.57 -3.42
N GLY A 294 21.41 1.31 -4.50
CA GLY A 294 22.42 1.93 -5.34
C GLY A 294 23.38 2.86 -4.59
N GLY A 295 22.90 3.56 -3.56
CA GLY A 295 23.75 4.41 -2.71
C GLY A 295 24.82 3.65 -1.90
N ARG A 296 24.64 2.34 -1.66
CA ARG A 296 25.63 1.50 -0.99
C ARG A 296 26.77 1.11 -1.95
N TRP A 297 26.44 0.83 -3.22
CA TRP A 297 27.40 0.46 -4.24
C TRP A 297 28.32 1.62 -4.64
N ILE A 298 27.82 2.86 -4.55
CA ILE A 298 28.60 4.07 -4.87
C ILE A 298 29.52 4.46 -3.71
N ARG A 299 29.14 4.19 -2.45
CA ARG A 299 29.94 4.52 -1.26
C ARG A 299 30.97 3.44 -0.88
N GLY A 300 30.89 2.26 -1.48
CA GLY A 300 31.81 1.15 -1.25
C GLY A 300 33.01 1.16 -2.20
N ARG A 301 33.15 2.20 -3.01
CA ARG A 301 34.34 2.56 -3.77
C ARG A 301 34.93 3.85 -3.20
#